data_2e6cc68a784357479157a4001fcdf935
#
_entry.id   2e6cc68a784357479157a4001fcdf935
#
_cell.length_a   1.000
_cell.length_b   1.000
_cell.length_c   1.000
_cell.angle_alpha   90.00
_cell.angle_beta   90.00
_cell.angle_gamma   90.00
#
_symmetry.space_group_name_H-M   'P 1'
#
loop_
_entity.id
_entity.type
_entity.pdbx_description
1 polymer ?
#
loop_
_entity_poly.entity_id
_entity_poly.type
_entity_poly.pdbx_seq_one_letter_code
_entity_poly.pdbx_strand_id
1 'polypeptide(L)'
;MSSPGRFGQMYAPLRVPNYRMFLAGQTVSTMGSLIQMTAQSWVVYELTHSSAALGTVAMLGSLPLLFLSPYAGTLADRIDRRKLLYGTQLILAGLAATLAILVQTGLIQLWHLYVLAVVTGIVTALDGPALQAFAADLTGPTLIRQAVSLNMMGFQVSRMVGPSVAGLLVGFYGSATAFWVNAASFLAVVLALLRVRFTNEGASGQRGARSGAGGGTTMDAVRHILGNANLVNFYIYPLLYMFGAASTMTLYPVYVGDVLHRDARALGTIVGAWGAGNLATSFLVLPLVQNVRRTGLLSAALLIWFGAMLALLWAISLPPVMASIEASGASLGLPDPVVLAACVATFLSGATGPIVLSMASGLQQMMAPPTMRARLAAIGTTITFGTQPFVNLAVGYTGEIFGAPTALLANGVFVTVLVLLLVTFRRSVRAEVIRPHTMVNPSQPGPAASAPDGGDRTPAPAHAPARAGGAPVSSAHA
;
A
#
# COMPACT_ATOMS: atom_id res chain seq x y z
N MET A 1 -33.21 19.82 4.40
CA MET A 1 -31.82 19.82 3.98
C MET A 1 -31.57 18.44 3.38
N SER A 2 -31.41 18.37 2.06
CA SER A 2 -31.13 17.12 1.34
C SER A 2 -29.81 16.52 1.83
N SER A 3 -29.81 15.24 2.22
CA SER A 3 -28.60 14.50 2.60
C SER A 3 -27.59 14.62 1.45
N PRO A 4 -26.35 15.04 1.70
CA PRO A 4 -25.33 15.13 0.65
C PRO A 4 -25.16 13.74 0.05
N GLY A 5 -25.29 13.64 -1.27
CA GLY A 5 -25.11 12.37 -1.98
C GLY A 5 -23.77 11.72 -1.60
N ARG A 6 -23.63 10.40 -1.77
CA ARG A 6 -22.43 9.61 -1.39
C ARG A 6 -21.10 10.25 -1.80
N PHE A 7 -21.06 10.94 -2.94
CA PHE A 7 -19.90 11.71 -3.40
C PHE A 7 -19.61 12.93 -2.51
N GLY A 8 -20.61 13.67 -2.08
CA GLY A 8 -20.41 14.84 -1.21
C GLY A 8 -19.86 14.48 0.18
N GLN A 9 -20.20 13.28 0.69
CA GLN A 9 -19.70 12.79 1.97
C GLN A 9 -18.21 12.39 1.89
N MET A 10 -17.73 11.88 0.76
CA MET A 10 -16.34 11.46 0.57
C MET A 10 -15.38 12.67 0.65
N TYR A 11 -15.79 13.84 0.15
CA TYR A 11 -14.97 15.05 0.16
C TYR A 11 -15.20 15.94 1.39
N ALA A 12 -16.01 15.49 2.36
CA ALA A 12 -16.29 16.25 3.58
C ALA A 12 -15.03 16.71 4.36
N PRO A 13 -13.93 15.90 4.48
CA PRO A 13 -12.72 16.36 5.14
C PRO A 13 -12.06 17.58 4.51
N LEU A 14 -12.24 17.81 3.19
CA LEU A 14 -11.68 18.97 2.50
C LEU A 14 -12.35 20.30 2.92
N ARG A 15 -13.49 20.24 3.61
CA ARG A 15 -14.14 21.42 4.21
C ARG A 15 -13.40 21.89 5.46
N VAL A 16 -12.55 21.04 6.06
CA VAL A 16 -11.68 21.41 7.19
C VAL A 16 -10.42 22.08 6.62
N PRO A 17 -10.23 23.41 6.79
CA PRO A 17 -9.14 24.13 6.14
C PRO A 17 -7.75 23.57 6.52
N ASN A 18 -7.58 23.22 7.80
CA ASN A 18 -6.33 22.66 8.32
C ASN A 18 -6.01 21.32 7.67
N TYR A 19 -7.00 20.44 7.50
CA TYR A 19 -6.81 19.14 6.84
C TYR A 19 -6.52 19.31 5.34
N ARG A 20 -7.23 20.19 4.65
CA ARG A 20 -6.99 20.47 3.22
C ARG A 20 -5.56 20.94 2.97
N MET A 21 -5.05 21.83 3.80
CA MET A 21 -3.68 22.33 3.69
C MET A 21 -2.65 21.25 3.99
N PHE A 22 -2.89 20.45 5.02
CA PHE A 22 -2.06 19.29 5.36
C PHE A 22 -2.04 18.25 4.23
N LEU A 23 -3.21 17.87 3.69
CA LEU A 23 -3.33 16.90 2.60
C LEU A 23 -2.59 17.37 1.34
N ALA A 24 -2.71 18.64 0.98
CA ALA A 24 -1.99 19.23 -0.16
C ALA A 24 -0.46 19.15 0.04
N GLY A 25 0.04 19.60 1.20
CA GLY A 25 1.45 19.50 1.54
C GLY A 25 1.96 18.06 1.54
N GLN A 26 1.20 17.15 2.14
CA GLN A 26 1.54 15.72 2.19
C GLN A 26 1.57 15.07 0.79
N THR A 27 0.63 15.41 -0.08
CA THR A 27 0.61 14.88 -1.46
C THR A 27 1.83 15.37 -2.25
N VAL A 28 2.19 16.65 -2.12
CA VAL A 28 3.39 17.22 -2.75
C VAL A 28 4.66 16.56 -2.21
N SER A 29 4.76 16.36 -0.89
CA SER A 29 5.91 15.69 -0.27
C SER A 29 6.04 14.22 -0.68
N THR A 30 4.92 13.50 -0.74
CA THR A 30 4.90 12.11 -1.22
C THR A 30 5.34 12.04 -2.69
N MET A 31 4.90 12.98 -3.53
CA MET A 31 5.33 13.07 -4.92
C MET A 31 6.84 13.37 -5.00
N GLY A 32 7.35 14.31 -4.20
CA GLY A 32 8.77 14.59 -4.09
C GLY A 32 9.60 13.37 -3.68
N SER A 33 9.14 12.60 -2.71
CA SER A 33 9.81 11.37 -2.26
C SER A 33 9.86 10.30 -3.36
N LEU A 34 8.82 10.17 -4.18
CA LEU A 34 8.80 9.25 -5.33
C LEU A 34 9.68 9.74 -6.48
N ILE A 35 9.75 11.07 -6.68
CA ILE A 35 10.71 11.69 -7.60
C ILE A 35 12.15 11.36 -7.15
N GLN A 36 12.47 11.56 -5.88
CA GLN A 36 13.79 11.21 -5.33
C GLN A 36 14.10 9.73 -5.47
N MET A 37 13.16 8.83 -5.14
CA MET A 37 13.36 7.39 -5.23
C MET A 37 13.75 6.96 -6.66
N THR A 38 13.08 7.50 -7.67
CA THR A 38 13.39 7.21 -9.08
C THR A 38 14.73 7.82 -9.50
N ALA A 39 15.01 9.07 -9.13
CA ALA A 39 16.29 9.71 -9.42
C ALA A 39 17.46 9.02 -8.70
N GLN A 40 17.26 8.60 -7.45
CA GLN A 40 18.28 7.88 -6.68
C GLN A 40 18.61 6.52 -7.30
N SER A 41 17.61 5.79 -7.77
CA SER A 41 17.85 4.52 -8.47
C SER A 41 18.63 4.72 -9.77
N TRP A 42 18.39 5.83 -10.49
CA TRP A 42 19.15 6.19 -11.66
C TRP A 42 20.62 6.56 -11.32
N VAL A 43 20.84 7.34 -10.25
CA VAL A 43 22.21 7.68 -9.78
C VAL A 43 22.98 6.43 -9.35
N VAL A 44 22.32 5.48 -8.64
CA VAL A 44 22.96 4.21 -8.30
C VAL A 44 23.37 3.45 -9.57
N TYR A 45 22.51 3.42 -10.57
CA TYR A 45 22.80 2.81 -11.86
C TYR A 45 23.98 3.50 -12.56
N GLU A 46 23.98 4.83 -12.69
CA GLU A 46 25.06 5.59 -13.33
C GLU A 46 26.43 5.39 -12.65
N LEU A 47 26.43 5.21 -11.31
CA LEU A 47 27.67 4.99 -10.56
C LEU A 47 28.21 3.56 -10.67
N THR A 48 27.36 2.57 -10.86
CA THR A 48 27.75 1.17 -10.62
C THR A 48 27.41 0.22 -11.75
N HIS A 49 26.45 0.54 -12.62
CA HIS A 49 25.86 -0.38 -13.60
C HIS A 49 25.44 -1.72 -12.99
N SER A 50 25.16 -1.77 -11.66
CA SER A 50 24.96 -2.99 -10.89
C SER A 50 23.52 -3.09 -10.35
N SER A 51 22.85 -4.17 -10.71
CA SER A 51 21.55 -4.53 -10.15
C SER A 51 21.65 -4.86 -8.65
N ALA A 52 22.77 -5.45 -8.21
CA ALA A 52 23.01 -5.78 -6.80
C ALA A 52 23.13 -4.52 -5.94
N ALA A 53 23.77 -3.46 -6.46
CA ALA A 53 23.86 -2.17 -5.77
C ALA A 53 22.46 -1.54 -5.62
N LEU A 54 21.63 -1.57 -6.67
CA LEU A 54 20.24 -1.11 -6.63
C LEU A 54 19.42 -1.86 -5.58
N GLY A 55 19.50 -3.20 -5.57
CA GLY A 55 18.83 -4.04 -4.59
C GLY A 55 19.29 -3.76 -3.16
N THR A 56 20.60 -3.52 -2.96
CA THR A 56 21.18 -3.22 -1.65
C THR A 56 20.71 -1.85 -1.13
N VAL A 57 20.72 -0.79 -1.95
CA VAL A 57 20.18 0.53 -1.56
C VAL A 57 18.71 0.43 -1.18
N ALA A 58 17.90 -0.26 -2.00
CA ALA A 58 16.48 -0.45 -1.74
C ALA A 58 16.22 -1.27 -0.47
N MET A 59 17.03 -2.32 -0.20
CA MET A 59 16.99 -3.07 1.04
C MET A 59 17.31 -2.18 2.24
N LEU A 60 18.43 -1.47 2.20
CA LEU A 60 18.87 -0.62 3.31
C LEU A 60 17.88 0.49 3.65
N GLY A 61 17.20 1.05 2.65
CA GLY A 61 16.16 2.05 2.85
C GLY A 61 14.88 1.51 3.49
N SER A 62 14.53 0.25 3.21
CA SER A 62 13.30 -0.38 3.72
C SER A 62 13.50 -1.21 5.00
N LEU A 63 14.73 -1.66 5.29
CA LEU A 63 15.04 -2.48 6.44
C LEU A 63 14.72 -1.83 7.80
N PRO A 64 15.04 -0.54 8.03
CA PRO A 64 14.68 0.12 9.28
C PRO A 64 13.17 0.14 9.55
N LEU A 65 12.35 0.26 8.49
CA LEU A 65 10.90 0.24 8.63
C LEU A 65 10.42 -1.09 9.24
N LEU A 66 11.00 -2.23 8.83
CA LEU A 66 10.66 -3.55 9.36
C LEU A 66 10.91 -3.63 10.88
N PHE A 67 12.09 -3.19 11.34
CA PHE A 67 12.48 -3.32 12.73
C PHE A 67 11.91 -2.23 13.64
N LEU A 68 11.77 -1.01 13.13
CA LEU A 68 11.35 0.14 13.93
C LEU A 68 9.84 0.37 13.94
N SER A 69 9.06 -0.15 12.97
CA SER A 69 7.63 0.12 12.89
C SER A 69 6.84 -0.29 14.15
N PRO A 70 7.15 -1.40 14.88
CA PRO A 70 6.46 -1.71 16.14
C PRO A 70 6.73 -0.69 17.23
N TYR A 71 7.93 -0.09 17.25
CA TYR A 71 8.34 0.91 18.25
C TYR A 71 7.92 2.33 17.86
N ALA A 72 7.85 2.61 16.56
CA ALA A 72 7.51 3.92 16.03
C ALA A 72 6.12 4.40 16.46
N GLY A 73 5.14 3.50 16.48
CA GLY A 73 3.80 3.80 16.98
C GLY A 73 3.79 4.21 18.45
N THR A 74 4.52 3.48 19.30
CA THR A 74 4.60 3.78 20.74
C THR A 74 5.35 5.07 21.02
N LEU A 75 6.37 5.39 20.23
CA LEU A 75 7.12 6.63 20.32
C LEU A 75 6.29 7.83 19.87
N ALA A 76 5.55 7.68 18.76
CA ALA A 76 4.63 8.70 18.24
C ALA A 76 3.50 9.04 19.22
N ASP A 77 3.10 8.09 20.09
CA ASP A 77 2.10 8.33 21.13
C ASP A 77 2.66 9.06 22.37
N ARG A 78 3.98 9.00 22.60
CA ARG A 78 4.64 9.65 23.76
C ARG A 78 5.11 11.08 23.48
N ILE A 79 5.45 11.38 22.24
CA ILE A 79 5.95 12.68 21.82
C ILE A 79 4.79 13.51 21.24
N ASP A 80 4.89 14.83 21.37
CA ASP A 80 4.02 15.74 20.64
C ASP A 80 4.15 15.49 19.12
N ARG A 81 3.06 15.00 18.52
CA ARG A 81 3.02 14.60 17.10
C ARG A 81 3.48 15.71 16.15
N ARG A 82 3.13 16.96 16.47
CA ARG A 82 3.54 18.11 15.68
C ARG A 82 5.05 18.33 15.74
N LYS A 83 5.64 18.25 16.95
CA LYS A 83 7.10 18.38 17.11
C LYS A 83 7.84 17.24 16.44
N LEU A 84 7.32 16.01 16.55
CA LEU A 84 7.87 14.84 15.87
C LEU A 84 7.87 15.05 14.35
N LEU A 85 6.74 15.48 13.76
CA LEU A 85 6.62 15.75 12.33
C LEU A 85 7.55 16.89 11.88
N TYR A 86 7.69 17.96 12.65
CA TYR A 86 8.67 19.00 12.33
C TYR A 86 10.09 18.45 12.26
N GLY A 87 10.48 17.66 13.26
CA GLY A 87 11.80 17.05 13.31
C GLY A 87 12.06 16.11 12.15
N THR A 88 11.15 15.18 11.88
CA THR A 88 11.28 14.20 10.79
C THR A 88 11.31 14.87 9.43
N GLN A 89 10.43 15.83 9.15
CA GLN A 89 10.38 16.52 7.86
C GLN A 89 11.62 17.40 7.62
N LEU A 90 12.16 18.07 8.63
CA LEU A 90 13.41 18.83 8.52
C LEU A 90 14.61 17.92 8.29
N ILE A 91 14.69 16.78 8.97
CA ILE A 91 15.76 15.80 8.76
C ILE A 91 15.66 15.24 7.33
N LEU A 92 14.49 14.85 6.85
CA LEU A 92 14.29 14.36 5.49
C LEU A 92 14.65 15.42 4.44
N ALA A 93 14.30 16.69 4.67
CA ALA A 93 14.71 17.80 3.80
C ALA A 93 16.24 17.95 3.77
N GLY A 94 16.90 17.86 4.93
CA GLY A 94 18.35 17.90 5.05
C GLY A 94 19.04 16.74 4.33
N LEU A 95 18.52 15.51 4.47
CA LEU A 95 19.05 14.33 3.76
C LEU A 95 18.90 14.47 2.24
N ALA A 96 17.75 14.95 1.77
CA ALA A 96 17.52 15.19 0.34
C ALA A 96 18.45 16.30 -0.20
N ALA A 97 18.63 17.38 0.56
CA ALA A 97 19.58 18.45 0.21
C ALA A 97 21.04 17.94 0.20
N THR A 98 21.42 17.09 1.15
CA THR A 98 22.76 16.46 1.17
C THR A 98 22.98 15.62 -0.09
N LEU A 99 22.00 14.79 -0.50
CA LEU A 99 22.05 14.06 -1.77
C LEU A 99 22.20 15.00 -2.96
N ALA A 100 21.40 16.08 -3.00
CA ALA A 100 21.47 17.08 -4.07
C ALA A 100 22.86 17.69 -4.20
N ILE A 101 23.45 18.12 -3.07
CA ILE A 101 24.80 18.71 -3.02
C ILE A 101 25.84 17.70 -3.48
N LEU A 102 25.82 16.48 -2.95
CA LEU A 102 26.81 15.45 -3.30
C LEU A 102 26.77 15.11 -4.80
N VAL A 103 25.57 15.01 -5.38
CA VAL A 103 25.43 14.76 -6.83
C VAL A 103 25.85 15.98 -7.65
N GLN A 104 25.46 17.18 -7.26
CA GLN A 104 25.78 18.42 -7.97
C GLN A 104 27.29 18.72 -7.97
N THR A 105 28.00 18.39 -6.89
CA THR A 105 29.45 18.56 -6.76
C THR A 105 30.23 17.40 -7.36
N GLY A 106 29.59 16.32 -7.81
CA GLY A 106 30.29 15.14 -8.31
C GLY A 106 30.99 14.30 -7.23
N LEU A 107 30.78 14.62 -5.95
CA LEU A 107 31.39 13.91 -4.81
C LEU A 107 30.58 12.68 -4.37
N ILE A 108 29.46 12.38 -5.05
CA ILE A 108 28.62 11.25 -4.70
C ILE A 108 29.38 9.93 -4.91
N GLN A 109 29.29 9.05 -3.92
CA GLN A 109 29.84 7.69 -3.96
C GLN A 109 28.77 6.72 -3.44
N LEU A 110 28.89 5.44 -3.79
CA LEU A 110 27.91 4.41 -3.44
C LEU A 110 27.65 4.31 -1.93
N TRP A 111 28.70 4.42 -1.10
CA TRP A 111 28.54 4.35 0.36
C TRP A 111 27.70 5.51 0.94
N HIS A 112 27.74 6.71 0.33
CA HIS A 112 26.86 7.80 0.71
C HIS A 112 25.39 7.41 0.53
N LEU A 113 25.06 6.75 -0.59
CA LEU A 113 23.70 6.26 -0.88
C LEU A 113 23.26 5.20 0.13
N TYR A 114 24.16 4.31 0.55
CA TYR A 114 23.87 3.31 1.59
C TYR A 114 23.53 3.96 2.93
N VAL A 115 24.39 4.87 3.40
CA VAL A 115 24.20 5.57 4.68
C VAL A 115 22.92 6.41 4.65
N LEU A 116 22.72 7.21 3.61
CA LEU A 116 21.55 8.07 3.47
C LEU A 116 20.26 7.26 3.32
N ALA A 117 20.29 6.09 2.66
CA ALA A 117 19.14 5.19 2.58
C ALA A 117 18.73 4.67 3.98
N VAL A 118 19.70 4.21 4.78
CA VAL A 118 19.44 3.75 6.15
C VAL A 118 18.85 4.86 7.01
N VAL A 119 19.46 6.05 7.00
CA VAL A 119 18.98 7.19 7.81
C VAL A 119 17.58 7.62 7.37
N THR A 120 17.35 7.71 6.05
CA THR A 120 16.02 8.00 5.49
C THR A 120 14.99 6.96 5.93
N GLY A 121 15.35 5.67 5.90
CA GLY A 121 14.49 4.58 6.35
C GLY A 121 14.13 4.69 7.84
N ILE A 122 15.08 5.03 8.71
CA ILE A 122 14.85 5.24 10.14
C ILE A 122 13.87 6.40 10.36
N VAL A 123 14.10 7.54 9.70
CA VAL A 123 13.24 8.72 9.87
C VAL A 123 11.84 8.47 9.33
N THR A 124 11.73 7.83 8.15
CA THR A 124 10.44 7.49 7.53
C THR A 124 9.63 6.49 8.39
N ALA A 125 10.30 5.55 9.08
CA ALA A 125 9.64 4.63 9.99
C ALA A 125 8.94 5.36 11.15
N LEU A 126 9.49 6.48 11.62
CA LEU A 126 8.89 7.32 12.66
C LEU A 126 7.82 8.27 12.10
N ASP A 127 8.05 8.79 10.90
CA ASP A 127 7.20 9.80 10.25
C ASP A 127 5.83 9.23 9.87
N GLY A 128 5.77 8.03 9.29
CA GLY A 128 4.54 7.42 8.77
C GLY A 128 3.39 7.31 9.78
N PRO A 129 3.58 6.67 10.95
CA PRO A 129 2.56 6.61 11.99
C PRO A 129 2.15 7.99 12.52
N ALA A 130 3.11 8.93 12.65
CA ALA A 130 2.84 10.28 13.11
C ALA A 130 1.95 11.06 12.13
N LEU A 131 2.20 10.96 10.83
CA LEU A 131 1.37 11.57 9.76
C LEU A 131 -0.06 11.05 9.79
N GLN A 132 -0.26 9.73 9.92
CA GLN A 132 -1.59 9.13 9.98
C GLN A 132 -2.36 9.58 11.23
N ALA A 133 -1.69 9.60 12.38
CA ALA A 133 -2.28 10.05 13.63
C ALA A 133 -2.64 11.55 13.58
N PHE A 134 -1.78 12.37 12.98
CA PHE A 134 -2.01 13.80 12.82
C PHE A 134 -3.19 14.10 11.88
N ALA A 135 -3.32 13.37 10.76
CA ALA A 135 -4.48 13.47 9.88
C ALA A 135 -5.80 13.17 10.61
N ALA A 136 -5.78 12.18 11.52
CA ALA A 136 -6.92 11.83 12.36
C ALA A 136 -7.26 12.94 13.36
N ASP A 137 -6.25 13.58 13.96
CA ASP A 137 -6.43 14.70 14.90
C ASP A 137 -7.07 15.93 14.21
N LEU A 138 -6.73 16.17 12.94
CA LEU A 138 -7.28 17.28 12.16
C LEU A 138 -8.74 17.09 11.74
N THR A 139 -9.18 15.85 11.53
CA THR A 139 -10.50 15.55 10.95
C THR A 139 -11.52 15.06 11.99
N GLY A 140 -11.03 14.62 13.15
CA GLY A 140 -11.87 14.05 14.18
C GLY A 140 -12.42 12.65 13.82
N PRO A 141 -13.10 11.97 14.76
CA PRO A 141 -13.52 10.58 14.63
C PRO A 141 -14.58 10.34 13.54
N THR A 142 -15.38 11.35 13.23
CA THR A 142 -16.50 11.25 12.26
C THR A 142 -16.02 11.21 10.82
N LEU A 143 -14.91 11.88 10.50
CA LEU A 143 -14.38 12.04 9.13
C LEU A 143 -13.11 11.22 8.85
N ILE A 144 -12.61 10.48 9.84
CA ILE A 144 -11.32 9.77 9.73
C ILE A 144 -11.30 8.78 8.55
N ARG A 145 -12.39 8.07 8.27
CA ARG A 145 -12.45 7.11 7.16
C ARG A 145 -12.29 7.81 5.81
N GLN A 146 -12.97 8.93 5.63
CA GLN A 146 -12.89 9.74 4.42
C GLN A 146 -11.50 10.39 4.28
N ALA A 147 -10.91 10.85 5.38
CA ALA A 147 -9.56 11.41 5.40
C ALA A 147 -8.51 10.37 4.98
N VAL A 148 -8.58 9.16 5.52
CA VAL A 148 -7.70 8.06 5.10
C VAL A 148 -7.87 7.74 3.61
N SER A 149 -9.11 7.72 3.10
CA SER A 149 -9.36 7.50 1.67
C SER A 149 -8.75 8.61 0.80
N LEU A 150 -8.87 9.87 1.21
CA LEU A 150 -8.27 10.99 0.48
C LEU A 150 -6.73 10.96 0.52
N ASN A 151 -6.12 10.58 1.65
CA ASN A 151 -4.67 10.38 1.74
C ASN A 151 -4.20 9.26 0.78
N MET A 152 -4.95 8.16 0.70
CA MET A 152 -4.65 7.08 -0.25
C MET A 152 -4.77 7.53 -1.71
N MET A 153 -5.77 8.35 -2.02
CA MET A 153 -5.90 8.94 -3.37
C MET A 153 -4.70 9.85 -3.70
N GLY A 154 -4.29 10.72 -2.77
CA GLY A 154 -3.09 11.55 -2.92
C GLY A 154 -1.83 10.72 -3.18
N PHE A 155 -1.66 9.63 -2.43
CA PHE A 155 -0.56 8.69 -2.62
C PHE A 155 -0.59 8.03 -4.02
N GLN A 156 -1.76 7.59 -4.50
CA GLN A 156 -1.87 6.97 -5.82
C GLN A 156 -1.57 7.97 -6.96
N VAL A 157 -2.04 9.21 -6.84
CA VAL A 157 -1.69 10.27 -7.79
C VAL A 157 -0.18 10.53 -7.79
N SER A 158 0.43 10.61 -6.62
CA SER A 158 1.87 10.78 -6.49
C SER A 158 2.66 9.63 -7.12
N ARG A 159 2.20 8.38 -6.96
CA ARG A 159 2.84 7.20 -7.58
C ARG A 159 2.77 7.21 -9.10
N MET A 160 1.73 7.78 -9.68
CA MET A 160 1.61 7.91 -11.14
C MET A 160 2.50 9.02 -11.67
N VAL A 161 2.41 10.22 -11.04
CA VAL A 161 3.03 11.43 -11.57
C VAL A 161 4.52 11.53 -11.19
N GLY A 162 4.87 11.10 -9.96
CA GLY A 162 6.22 11.26 -9.41
C GLY A 162 7.32 10.69 -10.31
N PRO A 163 7.28 9.41 -10.68
CA PRO A 163 8.32 8.83 -11.53
C PRO A 163 8.44 9.46 -12.92
N SER A 164 7.31 9.86 -13.54
CA SER A 164 7.32 10.55 -14.83
C SER A 164 7.99 11.92 -14.72
N VAL A 165 7.65 12.67 -13.66
CA VAL A 165 8.31 13.96 -13.38
C VAL A 165 9.79 13.76 -13.06
N ALA A 166 10.14 12.70 -12.33
CA ALA A 166 11.53 12.35 -12.06
C ALA A 166 12.34 12.15 -13.34
N GLY A 167 11.82 11.33 -14.28
CA GLY A 167 12.48 11.09 -15.55
C GLY A 167 12.71 12.36 -16.37
N LEU A 168 11.70 13.25 -16.41
CA LEU A 168 11.84 14.56 -17.06
C LEU A 168 12.87 15.45 -16.35
N LEU A 169 12.81 15.55 -15.02
CA LEU A 169 13.77 16.36 -14.25
C LEU A 169 15.19 15.86 -14.42
N VAL A 170 15.40 14.54 -14.28
CA VAL A 170 16.73 13.94 -14.43
C VAL A 170 17.23 14.09 -15.86
N GLY A 171 16.40 13.84 -16.86
CA GLY A 171 16.78 13.89 -18.25
C GLY A 171 17.03 15.29 -18.81
N PHE A 172 16.40 16.34 -18.25
CA PHE A 172 16.60 17.73 -18.71
C PHE A 172 17.55 18.53 -17.82
N TYR A 173 17.55 18.29 -16.52
CA TYR A 173 18.22 19.13 -15.52
C TYR A 173 19.20 18.36 -14.62
N GLY A 174 19.31 17.04 -14.82
CA GLY A 174 20.15 16.17 -14.00
C GLY A 174 19.51 15.72 -12.68
N SER A 175 20.08 14.66 -12.10
CA SER A 175 19.54 13.98 -10.91
C SER A 175 19.52 14.88 -9.66
N ALA A 176 20.49 15.83 -9.53
CA ALA A 176 20.54 16.77 -8.41
C ALA A 176 19.26 17.62 -8.29
N THR A 177 18.68 18.02 -9.42
CA THR A 177 17.44 18.81 -9.45
C THR A 177 16.25 18.05 -8.83
N ALA A 178 16.16 16.75 -9.07
CA ALA A 178 15.11 15.91 -8.47
C ALA A 178 15.22 15.87 -6.94
N PHE A 179 16.44 15.82 -6.40
CA PHE A 179 16.69 15.86 -4.96
C PHE A 179 16.38 17.23 -4.34
N TRP A 180 16.70 18.34 -5.02
CA TRP A 180 16.32 19.69 -4.59
C TRP A 180 14.79 19.86 -4.57
N VAL A 181 14.09 19.38 -5.58
CA VAL A 181 12.62 19.39 -5.61
C VAL A 181 12.04 18.63 -4.43
N ASN A 182 12.60 17.48 -4.07
CA ASN A 182 12.13 16.74 -2.90
C ASN A 182 12.47 17.47 -1.58
N ALA A 183 13.66 18.03 -1.43
CA ALA A 183 14.02 18.85 -0.27
C ALA A 183 13.01 20.01 -0.08
N ALA A 184 12.66 20.71 -1.16
CA ALA A 184 11.64 21.75 -1.14
C ALA A 184 10.24 21.20 -0.81
N SER A 185 9.89 20.00 -1.25
CA SER A 185 8.59 19.39 -0.97
C SER A 185 8.38 19.06 0.52
N PHE A 186 9.44 18.65 1.24
CA PHE A 186 9.39 18.49 2.69
C PHE A 186 9.14 19.81 3.41
N LEU A 187 9.77 20.90 2.93
CA LEU A 187 9.51 22.24 3.47
C LEU A 187 8.05 22.68 3.26
N ALA A 188 7.37 22.23 2.20
CA ALA A 188 5.97 22.52 2.01
C ALA A 188 5.09 21.90 3.13
N VAL A 189 5.43 20.69 3.60
CA VAL A 189 4.75 20.09 4.77
C VAL A 189 5.04 20.89 6.04
N VAL A 190 6.31 21.29 6.25
CA VAL A 190 6.69 22.13 7.40
C VAL A 190 5.88 23.43 7.40
N LEU A 191 5.76 24.10 6.26
CA LEU A 191 4.96 25.31 6.11
C LEU A 191 3.46 25.07 6.37
N ALA A 192 2.92 23.94 5.91
CA ALA A 192 1.56 23.54 6.21
C ALA A 192 1.36 23.34 7.71
N LEU A 193 2.27 22.64 8.38
CA LEU A 193 2.25 22.43 9.83
C LEU A 193 2.36 23.74 10.63
N LEU A 194 3.13 24.73 10.15
CA LEU A 194 3.24 26.05 10.79
C LEU A 194 1.93 26.82 10.76
N ARG A 195 1.18 26.71 9.65
CA ARG A 195 -0.09 27.41 9.45
C ARG A 195 -1.28 26.73 10.08
N VAL A 196 -1.19 25.43 10.41
CA VAL A 196 -2.27 24.71 11.09
C VAL A 196 -2.47 25.27 12.50
N ARG A 197 -3.63 25.87 12.77
CA ARG A 197 -4.04 26.34 14.11
C ARG A 197 -4.84 25.25 14.79
N PHE A 198 -4.36 24.76 15.93
CA PHE A 198 -5.14 23.84 16.76
C PHE A 198 -6.14 24.64 17.60
N THR A 199 -7.41 24.31 17.52
CA THR A 199 -8.34 24.50 18.61
C THR A 199 -8.17 23.33 19.55
N ASN A 200 -7.74 23.59 20.77
CA ASN A 200 -7.35 22.60 21.79
C ASN A 200 -8.46 21.63 22.25
N GLU A 201 -9.60 21.60 21.62
CA GLU A 201 -10.77 20.82 22.05
C GLU A 201 -10.76 19.34 21.67
N GLY A 202 -9.84 18.90 20.76
CA GLY A 202 -9.80 17.52 20.29
C GLY A 202 -8.71 16.60 20.88
N ALA A 203 -7.67 17.18 21.47
CA ALA A 203 -6.44 16.43 21.78
C ALA A 203 -6.48 15.59 23.08
N SER A 204 -7.38 15.86 24.00
CA SER A 204 -7.40 15.21 25.34
C SER A 204 -8.31 13.98 25.44
N GLY A 205 -9.25 13.79 24.49
CA GLY A 205 -10.28 12.75 24.58
C GLY A 205 -9.89 11.35 24.08
N GLN A 206 -8.84 11.20 23.30
CA GLN A 206 -8.54 9.92 22.62
C GLN A 206 -7.33 9.14 23.17
N ARG A 207 -6.61 9.67 24.17
CA ARG A 207 -5.48 8.95 24.79
C ARG A 207 -5.87 7.65 25.51
N GLY A 208 -7.13 7.48 25.88
CA GLY A 208 -7.63 6.32 26.64
C GLY A 208 -8.32 5.22 25.84
N ALA A 209 -8.76 5.48 24.62
CA ALA A 209 -9.68 4.57 23.90
C ALA A 209 -8.99 3.45 23.10
N ARG A 210 -7.68 3.49 22.88
CA ARG A 210 -6.96 2.49 22.07
C ARG A 210 -6.37 1.31 22.86
N SER A 211 -6.29 1.40 24.18
CA SER A 211 -5.73 0.32 25.03
C SER A 211 -6.73 -0.79 25.39
N GLY A 212 -7.99 -0.71 24.96
CA GLY A 212 -9.07 -1.58 25.43
C GLY A 212 -9.68 -2.54 24.42
N ALA A 213 -9.09 -2.78 23.26
CA ALA A 213 -9.70 -3.65 22.27
C ALA A 213 -9.24 -5.11 22.37
N GLY A 214 -9.97 -5.90 23.15
CA GLY A 214 -10.06 -7.35 23.05
C GLY A 214 -8.84 -8.13 23.55
N GLY A 215 -9.01 -8.83 24.65
CA GLY A 215 -8.04 -9.76 25.24
C GLY A 215 -7.71 -10.93 24.30
N GLY A 216 -6.66 -10.78 23.50
CA GLY A 216 -6.10 -11.83 22.65
C GLY A 216 -4.70 -11.44 22.25
N THR A 217 -3.85 -12.41 21.98
CA THR A 217 -2.45 -12.21 21.60
C THR A 217 -2.32 -12.08 20.06
N THR A 218 -1.18 -11.55 19.59
CA THR A 218 -0.83 -11.59 18.15
C THR A 218 -0.79 -13.03 17.66
N MET A 219 -0.41 -13.98 18.52
CA MET A 219 -0.37 -15.40 18.21
C MET A 219 -1.76 -15.98 17.91
N ASP A 220 -2.81 -15.50 18.58
CA ASP A 220 -4.19 -15.93 18.30
C ASP A 220 -4.63 -15.48 16.90
N ALA A 221 -4.22 -14.29 16.48
CA ALA A 221 -4.47 -13.80 15.12
C ALA A 221 -3.70 -14.64 14.08
N VAL A 222 -2.43 -15.01 14.34
CA VAL A 222 -1.66 -15.90 13.46
C VAL A 222 -2.31 -17.28 13.38
N ARG A 223 -2.72 -17.86 14.51
CA ARG A 223 -3.45 -19.15 14.52
C ARG A 223 -4.75 -19.07 13.73
N HIS A 224 -5.48 -17.97 13.84
CA HIS A 224 -6.72 -17.75 13.07
C HIS A 224 -6.45 -17.69 11.56
N ILE A 225 -5.36 -17.03 11.13
CA ILE A 225 -4.94 -17.03 9.71
C ILE A 225 -4.63 -18.44 9.25
N LEU A 226 -3.75 -19.16 9.98
CA LEU A 226 -3.28 -20.49 9.59
C LEU A 226 -4.41 -21.54 9.63
N GLY A 227 -5.40 -21.37 10.50
CA GLY A 227 -6.57 -22.24 10.60
C GLY A 227 -7.57 -22.07 9.45
N ASN A 228 -7.46 -20.99 8.64
CA ASN A 228 -8.38 -20.73 7.54
C ASN A 228 -7.61 -20.66 6.21
N ALA A 229 -7.73 -21.72 5.42
CA ALA A 229 -7.01 -21.83 4.15
C ALA A 229 -7.32 -20.69 3.16
N ASN A 230 -8.54 -20.16 3.16
CA ASN A 230 -8.92 -19.03 2.32
C ASN A 230 -8.25 -17.76 2.79
N LEU A 231 -8.22 -17.52 4.09
CA LEU A 231 -7.58 -16.37 4.67
C LEU A 231 -6.07 -16.37 4.36
N VAL A 232 -5.39 -17.53 4.45
CA VAL A 232 -3.97 -17.68 4.06
C VAL A 232 -3.74 -17.25 2.61
N ASN A 233 -4.63 -17.62 1.68
CA ASN A 233 -4.48 -17.23 0.27
C ASN A 233 -4.49 -15.71 0.09
N PHE A 234 -5.35 -14.99 0.84
CA PHE A 234 -5.42 -13.52 0.79
C PHE A 234 -4.22 -12.80 1.42
N TYR A 235 -3.36 -13.52 2.14
CA TYR A 235 -2.04 -13.00 2.56
C TYR A 235 -0.96 -13.35 1.53
N ILE A 236 -1.06 -14.49 0.85
CA ILE A 236 -0.07 -14.92 -0.15
C ILE A 236 -0.17 -14.06 -1.43
N TYR A 237 -1.36 -13.74 -1.93
CA TYR A 237 -1.51 -12.97 -3.19
C TYR A 237 -0.85 -11.58 -3.15
N PRO A 238 -1.06 -10.73 -2.13
CA PRO A 238 -0.32 -9.48 -1.99
C PRO A 238 1.19 -9.67 -1.91
N LEU A 239 1.65 -10.72 -1.22
CA LEU A 239 3.06 -11.05 -1.11
C LEU A 239 3.67 -11.37 -2.47
N LEU A 240 3.03 -12.22 -3.27
CA LEU A 240 3.48 -12.56 -4.62
C LEU A 240 3.47 -11.34 -5.55
N TYR A 241 2.43 -10.51 -5.45
CA TYR A 241 2.39 -9.25 -6.20
C TYR A 241 3.54 -8.32 -5.82
N MET A 242 3.82 -8.14 -4.51
CA MET A 242 4.92 -7.29 -4.05
C MET A 242 6.28 -7.83 -4.48
N PHE A 243 6.46 -9.15 -4.51
CA PHE A 243 7.67 -9.77 -5.03
C PHE A 243 7.92 -9.38 -6.49
N GLY A 244 6.92 -9.51 -7.34
CA GLY A 244 7.03 -9.12 -8.75
C GLY A 244 7.18 -7.60 -8.93
N ALA A 245 6.43 -6.77 -8.17
CA ALA A 245 6.51 -5.31 -8.27
C ALA A 245 7.87 -4.77 -7.79
N ALA A 246 8.46 -5.34 -6.74
CA ALA A 246 9.81 -5.00 -6.30
C ALA A 246 10.86 -5.33 -7.37
N SER A 247 10.68 -6.47 -8.07
CA SER A 247 11.56 -6.88 -9.17
C SER A 247 11.60 -5.83 -10.28
N THR A 248 10.45 -5.32 -10.68
CA THR A 248 10.39 -4.31 -11.75
C THR A 248 11.05 -3.00 -11.31
N MET A 249 10.73 -2.49 -10.13
CA MET A 249 11.27 -1.22 -9.66
C MET A 249 12.79 -1.26 -9.46
N THR A 250 13.34 -2.39 -8.97
CA THR A 250 14.77 -2.56 -8.74
C THR A 250 15.55 -2.71 -10.04
N LEU A 251 15.01 -3.43 -11.04
CA LEU A 251 15.73 -3.76 -12.26
C LEU A 251 15.55 -2.75 -13.40
N TYR A 252 14.52 -1.89 -13.36
CA TYR A 252 14.24 -0.95 -14.45
C TYR A 252 15.41 -0.02 -14.80
N PRO A 253 16.21 0.55 -13.88
CA PRO A 253 17.33 1.39 -14.29
C PRO A 253 18.35 0.65 -15.15
N VAL A 254 18.75 -0.57 -14.76
CA VAL A 254 19.66 -1.43 -15.54
C VAL A 254 19.01 -1.89 -16.84
N TYR A 255 17.74 -2.26 -16.81
CA TYR A 255 16.98 -2.66 -18.00
C TYR A 255 16.92 -1.53 -19.04
N VAL A 256 16.63 -0.32 -18.61
CA VAL A 256 16.54 0.85 -19.51
C VAL A 256 17.92 1.29 -20.00
N GLY A 257 18.91 1.34 -19.11
CA GLY A 257 20.25 1.83 -19.46
C GLY A 257 21.09 0.84 -20.25
N ASP A 258 21.25 -0.39 -19.75
CA ASP A 258 22.18 -1.37 -20.34
C ASP A 258 21.51 -2.26 -21.42
N VAL A 259 20.18 -2.45 -21.36
CA VAL A 259 19.49 -3.34 -22.30
C VAL A 259 18.80 -2.56 -23.42
N LEU A 260 18.03 -1.54 -23.07
CA LEU A 260 17.36 -0.71 -24.07
C LEU A 260 18.27 0.40 -24.61
N HIS A 261 19.41 0.66 -23.96
CA HIS A 261 20.35 1.74 -24.29
C HIS A 261 19.66 3.11 -24.35
N ARG A 262 18.84 3.40 -23.32
CA ARG A 262 18.07 4.65 -23.21
C ARG A 262 18.42 5.40 -21.94
N ASP A 263 18.02 6.67 -21.88
CA ASP A 263 18.31 7.61 -20.80
C ASP A 263 17.27 7.59 -19.67
N ALA A 264 17.47 8.46 -18.67
CA ALA A 264 16.55 8.61 -17.54
C ALA A 264 15.13 9.04 -17.94
N ARG A 265 14.94 9.67 -19.11
CA ARG A 265 13.61 10.06 -19.60
C ARG A 265 12.80 8.80 -19.96
N ALA A 266 13.44 7.83 -20.61
CA ALA A 266 12.82 6.55 -20.91
C ALA A 266 12.47 5.81 -19.61
N LEU A 267 13.34 5.81 -18.59
CA LEU A 267 13.02 5.25 -17.28
C LEU A 267 11.78 5.92 -16.68
N GLY A 268 11.74 7.25 -16.67
CA GLY A 268 10.61 8.00 -16.13
C GLY A 268 9.30 7.72 -16.87
N THR A 269 9.33 7.60 -18.19
CA THR A 269 8.13 7.28 -19.00
C THR A 269 7.65 5.85 -18.76
N ILE A 270 8.55 4.87 -18.67
CA ILE A 270 8.22 3.46 -18.40
C ILE A 270 7.64 3.28 -17.00
N VAL A 271 8.28 3.85 -15.96
CA VAL A 271 7.76 3.79 -14.59
C VAL A 271 6.47 4.60 -14.44
N GLY A 272 6.36 5.73 -15.14
CA GLY A 272 5.14 6.52 -15.23
C GLY A 272 3.98 5.75 -15.85
N ALA A 273 4.22 4.99 -16.91
CA ALA A 273 3.23 4.12 -17.53
C ALA A 273 2.71 3.06 -16.55
N TRP A 274 3.58 2.46 -15.72
CA TRP A 274 3.18 1.57 -14.64
C TRP A 274 2.25 2.27 -13.62
N GLY A 275 2.60 3.49 -13.21
CA GLY A 275 1.77 4.31 -12.33
C GLY A 275 0.42 4.65 -12.95
N ALA A 276 0.40 4.99 -14.24
CA ALA A 276 -0.83 5.27 -15.00
C ALA A 276 -1.75 4.03 -15.06
N GLY A 277 -1.20 2.82 -15.27
CA GLY A 277 -1.94 1.57 -15.22
C GLY A 277 -2.60 1.32 -13.85
N ASN A 278 -1.85 1.54 -12.78
CA ASN A 278 -2.38 1.48 -11.41
C ASN A 278 -3.57 2.46 -11.20
N LEU A 279 -3.41 3.70 -11.65
CA LEU A 279 -4.43 4.72 -11.49
C LEU A 279 -5.69 4.40 -12.31
N ALA A 280 -5.51 4.10 -13.60
CA ALA A 280 -6.61 3.74 -14.50
C ALA A 280 -7.43 2.59 -13.91
N THR A 281 -6.77 1.54 -13.42
CA THR A 281 -7.46 0.40 -12.82
C THR A 281 -8.15 0.77 -11.51
N SER A 282 -7.55 1.59 -10.66
CA SER A 282 -8.16 2.01 -9.39
C SER A 282 -9.48 2.77 -9.59
N PHE A 283 -9.57 3.60 -10.64
CA PHE A 283 -10.76 4.42 -10.88
C PHE A 283 -11.76 3.78 -11.83
N LEU A 284 -11.31 3.06 -12.86
CA LEU A 284 -12.18 2.55 -13.92
C LEU A 284 -12.58 1.09 -13.70
N VAL A 285 -11.63 0.23 -13.31
CA VAL A 285 -11.84 -1.22 -13.27
C VAL A 285 -12.26 -1.70 -11.89
N LEU A 286 -11.62 -1.20 -10.83
CA LEU A 286 -11.88 -1.66 -9.46
C LEU A 286 -13.35 -1.54 -9.05
N PRO A 287 -14.11 -0.46 -9.35
CA PRO A 287 -15.53 -0.39 -9.04
C PRO A 287 -16.38 -1.46 -9.73
N LEU A 288 -15.97 -1.90 -10.93
CA LEU A 288 -16.68 -2.92 -11.71
C LEU A 288 -16.46 -4.34 -11.15
N VAL A 289 -15.26 -4.61 -10.61
CA VAL A 289 -14.86 -5.94 -10.14
C VAL A 289 -15.09 -6.18 -8.65
N GLN A 290 -15.51 -5.18 -7.88
CA GLN A 290 -15.77 -5.31 -6.43
C GLN A 290 -16.79 -6.39 -6.08
N ASN A 291 -17.74 -6.70 -6.97
CA ASN A 291 -18.79 -7.67 -6.77
C ASN A 291 -18.52 -9.06 -7.37
N VAL A 292 -17.29 -9.31 -7.84
CA VAL A 292 -16.93 -10.59 -8.44
C VAL A 292 -16.91 -11.68 -7.38
N ARG A 293 -17.70 -12.74 -7.60
CA ARG A 293 -17.87 -13.86 -6.65
C ARG A 293 -16.64 -14.77 -6.50
N ARG A 294 -15.74 -14.79 -7.50
CA ARG A 294 -14.55 -15.66 -7.54
C ARG A 294 -13.27 -14.83 -7.41
N THR A 295 -13.15 -14.12 -6.31
CA THR A 295 -12.04 -13.20 -6.07
C THR A 295 -10.67 -13.88 -6.05
N GLY A 296 -10.57 -15.10 -5.52
CA GLY A 296 -9.32 -15.88 -5.53
C GLY A 296 -8.85 -16.23 -6.94
N LEU A 297 -9.77 -16.69 -7.80
CA LEU A 297 -9.45 -17.00 -9.20
C LEU A 297 -9.09 -15.74 -9.99
N LEU A 298 -9.79 -14.64 -9.75
CA LEU A 298 -9.46 -13.37 -10.40
C LEU A 298 -8.07 -12.87 -9.97
N SER A 299 -7.74 -12.92 -8.67
CA SER A 299 -6.41 -12.55 -8.18
C SER A 299 -5.32 -13.46 -8.76
N ALA A 300 -5.57 -14.76 -8.86
CA ALA A 300 -4.65 -15.71 -9.50
C ALA A 300 -4.45 -15.40 -10.99
N ALA A 301 -5.52 -15.16 -11.74
CA ALA A 301 -5.45 -14.81 -13.16
C ALA A 301 -4.67 -13.51 -13.39
N LEU A 302 -4.87 -12.51 -12.54
CA LEU A 302 -4.15 -11.24 -12.60
C LEU A 302 -2.66 -11.39 -12.27
N LEU A 303 -2.28 -12.27 -11.34
CA LEU A 303 -0.88 -12.55 -11.05
C LEU A 303 -0.19 -13.31 -12.19
N ILE A 304 -0.90 -14.23 -12.84
CA ILE A 304 -0.41 -14.90 -14.07
C ILE A 304 -0.23 -13.87 -15.19
N TRP A 305 -1.21 -12.98 -15.37
CA TRP A 305 -1.11 -11.87 -16.30
C TRP A 305 0.10 -10.98 -16.01
N PHE A 306 0.32 -10.63 -14.73
CA PHE A 306 1.49 -9.86 -14.33
C PHE A 306 2.80 -10.56 -14.70
N GLY A 307 2.90 -11.87 -14.44
CA GLY A 307 4.05 -12.68 -14.85
C GLY A 307 4.25 -12.70 -16.37
N ALA A 308 3.16 -12.77 -17.14
CA ALA A 308 3.20 -12.69 -18.59
C ALA A 308 3.72 -11.32 -19.11
N MET A 309 3.39 -10.22 -18.40
CA MET A 309 3.92 -8.89 -18.74
C MET A 309 5.43 -8.79 -18.46
N LEU A 310 5.93 -9.44 -17.41
CA LEU A 310 7.38 -9.52 -17.16
C LEU A 310 8.08 -10.36 -18.24
N ALA A 311 7.47 -11.45 -18.69
CA ALA A 311 7.97 -12.23 -19.81
C ALA A 311 7.95 -11.43 -21.14
N LEU A 312 6.97 -10.55 -21.33
CA LEU A 312 6.92 -9.67 -22.49
C LEU A 312 8.08 -8.64 -22.45
N LEU A 313 8.40 -8.07 -21.29
CA LEU A 313 9.57 -7.19 -21.15
C LEU A 313 10.87 -7.91 -21.48
N TRP A 314 11.00 -9.18 -21.06
CA TRP A 314 12.12 -10.02 -21.47
C TRP A 314 12.12 -10.23 -22.99
N ALA A 315 10.98 -10.56 -23.60
CA ALA A 315 10.89 -10.77 -25.05
C ALA A 315 11.29 -9.51 -25.87
N ILE A 316 10.87 -8.31 -25.41
CA ILE A 316 11.25 -7.03 -26.02
C ILE A 316 12.77 -6.83 -26.00
N SER A 317 13.47 -7.34 -25.00
CA SER A 317 14.93 -7.24 -24.88
C SER A 317 15.72 -8.14 -25.84
N LEU A 318 15.06 -9.08 -26.51
CA LEU A 318 15.70 -9.96 -27.50
C LEU A 318 16.05 -9.17 -28.76
N PRO A 319 17.33 -9.23 -29.25
CA PRO A 319 17.76 -8.44 -30.41
C PRO A 319 16.87 -8.53 -31.65
N PRO A 320 16.39 -9.72 -32.07
CA PRO A 320 15.53 -9.80 -33.27
C PRO A 320 14.16 -9.18 -33.05
N VAL A 321 13.62 -9.24 -31.82
CA VAL A 321 12.32 -8.63 -31.46
C VAL A 321 12.45 -7.12 -31.44
N MET A 322 13.50 -6.62 -30.78
CA MET A 322 13.78 -5.20 -30.70
C MET A 322 13.97 -4.58 -32.08
N ALA A 323 14.76 -5.20 -32.93
CA ALA A 323 14.93 -4.76 -34.33
C ALA A 323 13.62 -4.77 -35.13
N SER A 324 12.76 -5.77 -34.91
CA SER A 324 11.44 -5.84 -35.54
C SER A 324 10.50 -4.72 -35.10
N ILE A 325 10.54 -4.39 -33.79
CA ILE A 325 9.75 -3.29 -33.21
C ILE A 325 10.24 -1.95 -33.79
N GLU A 326 11.56 -1.74 -33.86
CA GLU A 326 12.16 -0.52 -34.41
C GLU A 326 11.79 -0.33 -35.88
N ALA A 327 11.92 -1.39 -36.69
CA ALA A 327 11.57 -1.35 -38.10
C ALA A 327 10.07 -1.05 -38.34
N SER A 328 9.20 -1.72 -37.57
CA SER A 328 7.74 -1.50 -37.64
C SER A 328 7.36 -0.10 -37.15
N GLY A 329 8.00 0.37 -36.10
CA GLY A 329 7.75 1.69 -35.54
C GLY A 329 8.25 2.82 -36.47
N ALA A 330 9.38 2.63 -37.10
CA ALA A 330 9.89 3.58 -38.10
C ALA A 330 8.93 3.74 -39.29
N SER A 331 8.32 2.65 -39.75
CA SER A 331 7.30 2.69 -40.80
C SER A 331 6.02 3.44 -40.39
N LEU A 332 5.73 3.50 -39.09
CA LEU A 332 4.58 4.21 -38.52
C LEU A 332 4.91 5.63 -38.02
N GLY A 333 6.18 6.07 -38.15
CA GLY A 333 6.63 7.39 -37.68
C GLY A 333 6.63 7.56 -36.15
N LEU A 334 6.76 6.47 -35.39
CA LEU A 334 6.78 6.52 -33.91
C LEU A 334 8.14 6.99 -33.42
N PRO A 335 8.20 7.88 -32.39
CA PRO A 335 9.44 8.48 -31.92
C PRO A 335 10.41 7.49 -31.27
N ASP A 336 9.94 6.53 -30.50
CA ASP A 336 10.71 5.44 -29.89
C ASP A 336 9.81 4.21 -29.67
N PRO A 337 9.70 3.33 -30.67
CA PRO A 337 8.75 2.23 -30.62
C PRO A 337 9.09 1.18 -29.55
N VAL A 338 10.37 1.01 -29.21
CA VAL A 338 10.80 0.07 -28.16
C VAL A 338 10.39 0.56 -26.77
N VAL A 339 10.60 1.84 -26.49
CA VAL A 339 10.13 2.44 -25.23
C VAL A 339 8.61 2.40 -25.16
N LEU A 340 7.91 2.65 -26.28
CA LEU A 340 6.45 2.57 -26.31
C LEU A 340 5.95 1.14 -26.02
N ALA A 341 6.58 0.12 -26.58
CA ALA A 341 6.24 -1.28 -26.30
C ALA A 341 6.48 -1.63 -24.83
N ALA A 342 7.61 -1.19 -24.25
CA ALA A 342 7.89 -1.34 -22.83
C ALA A 342 6.86 -0.58 -21.96
N CYS A 343 6.44 0.62 -22.35
CA CYS A 343 5.38 1.37 -21.66
C CYS A 343 4.04 0.64 -21.69
N VAL A 344 3.66 0.02 -22.80
CA VAL A 344 2.43 -0.79 -22.87
C VAL A 344 2.51 -1.99 -21.93
N ALA A 345 3.61 -2.74 -21.93
CA ALA A 345 3.80 -3.88 -21.03
C ALA A 345 3.76 -3.45 -19.56
N THR A 346 4.40 -2.36 -19.23
CA THR A 346 4.45 -1.84 -17.84
C THR A 346 3.12 -1.24 -17.39
N PHE A 347 2.39 -0.55 -18.28
CA PHE A 347 1.03 -0.08 -18.01
C PHE A 347 0.10 -1.25 -17.67
N LEU A 348 0.13 -2.29 -18.48
CA LEU A 348 -0.69 -3.49 -18.27
C LEU A 348 -0.29 -4.26 -17.00
N SER A 349 1.00 -4.30 -16.67
CA SER A 349 1.46 -4.88 -15.39
C SER A 349 0.99 -4.05 -14.19
N GLY A 350 1.06 -2.73 -14.28
CA GLY A 350 0.58 -1.81 -13.25
C GLY A 350 -0.91 -1.93 -12.96
N ALA A 351 -1.71 -2.27 -13.97
CA ALA A 351 -3.14 -2.45 -13.83
C ALA A 351 -3.55 -3.58 -12.86
N THR A 352 -2.66 -4.52 -12.55
CA THR A 352 -2.98 -5.68 -11.68
C THR A 352 -3.01 -5.35 -10.20
N GLY A 353 -2.12 -4.45 -9.76
CA GLY A 353 -1.88 -4.17 -8.34
C GLY A 353 -3.11 -3.73 -7.55
N PRO A 354 -3.84 -2.71 -7.99
CA PRO A 354 -5.01 -2.21 -7.27
C PRO A 354 -6.07 -3.28 -7.04
N ILE A 355 -6.29 -4.16 -8.00
CA ILE A 355 -7.29 -5.22 -7.88
C ILE A 355 -6.83 -6.27 -6.86
N VAL A 356 -5.61 -6.81 -7.02
CA VAL A 356 -5.07 -7.84 -6.12
C VAL A 356 -5.02 -7.34 -4.68
N LEU A 357 -4.48 -6.13 -4.45
CA LEU A 357 -4.33 -5.58 -3.11
C LEU A 357 -5.67 -5.22 -2.46
N SER A 358 -6.59 -4.61 -3.23
CA SER A 358 -7.90 -4.20 -2.70
C SER A 358 -8.79 -5.40 -2.41
N MET A 359 -8.81 -6.41 -3.29
CA MET A 359 -9.56 -7.64 -3.06
C MET A 359 -9.02 -8.40 -1.85
N ALA A 360 -7.71 -8.56 -1.74
CA ALA A 360 -7.11 -9.24 -0.60
C ALA A 360 -7.43 -8.51 0.70
N SER A 361 -7.24 -7.20 0.78
CA SER A 361 -7.52 -6.41 1.98
C SER A 361 -9.00 -6.38 2.35
N GLY A 362 -9.89 -6.28 1.36
CA GLY A 362 -11.33 -6.32 1.56
C GLY A 362 -11.79 -7.64 2.16
N LEU A 363 -11.33 -8.77 1.62
CA LEU A 363 -11.67 -10.11 2.11
C LEU A 363 -11.04 -10.42 3.46
N GLN A 364 -9.78 -9.99 3.70
CA GLN A 364 -9.16 -10.08 5.01
C GLN A 364 -10.03 -9.39 6.08
N GLN A 365 -10.57 -8.20 5.79
CA GLN A 365 -11.43 -7.47 6.71
C GLN A 365 -12.81 -8.10 6.89
N MET A 366 -13.40 -8.67 5.82
CA MET A 366 -14.71 -9.35 5.88
C MET A 366 -14.64 -10.66 6.67
N MET A 367 -13.56 -11.44 6.52
CA MET A 367 -13.35 -12.72 7.20
C MET A 367 -12.82 -12.54 8.64
N ALA A 368 -12.37 -11.35 9.00
CA ALA A 368 -11.81 -11.06 10.32
C ALA A 368 -12.91 -10.84 11.35
N PRO A 369 -12.89 -11.56 12.52
CA PRO A 369 -13.74 -11.25 13.65
C PRO A 369 -13.56 -9.78 14.07
N PRO A 370 -14.62 -9.08 14.47
CA PRO A 370 -14.56 -7.66 14.84
C PRO A 370 -13.45 -7.34 15.86
N THR A 371 -13.21 -8.25 16.80
CA THR A 371 -12.21 -8.14 17.87
C THR A 371 -10.75 -8.28 17.39
N MET A 372 -10.54 -8.87 16.19
CA MET A 372 -9.20 -9.17 15.65
C MET A 372 -8.86 -8.39 14.37
N ARG A 373 -9.79 -7.62 13.79
CA ARG A 373 -9.61 -6.93 12.49
C ARG A 373 -8.34 -6.09 12.42
N ALA A 374 -8.09 -5.28 13.46
CA ALA A 374 -6.89 -4.43 13.50
C ALA A 374 -5.59 -5.23 13.52
N ARG A 375 -5.56 -6.35 14.27
CA ARG A 375 -4.37 -7.23 14.36
C ARG A 375 -4.11 -7.96 13.06
N LEU A 376 -5.18 -8.50 12.44
CA LEU A 376 -5.07 -9.17 11.14
C LEU A 376 -4.61 -8.19 10.05
N ALA A 377 -5.11 -6.95 10.03
CA ALA A 377 -4.63 -5.92 9.11
C ALA A 377 -3.15 -5.57 9.36
N ALA A 378 -2.72 -5.45 10.62
CA ALA A 378 -1.33 -5.19 10.98
C ALA A 378 -0.40 -6.33 10.51
N ILE A 379 -0.80 -7.60 10.72
CA ILE A 379 -0.06 -8.76 10.23
C ILE A 379 0.04 -8.72 8.70
N GLY A 380 -1.05 -8.39 8.00
CA GLY A 380 -1.05 -8.26 6.54
C GLY A 380 -0.07 -7.20 6.04
N THR A 381 -0.07 -6.04 6.67
CA THR A 381 0.88 -4.96 6.35
C THR A 381 2.32 -5.40 6.60
N THR A 382 2.59 -6.06 7.73
CA THR A 382 3.93 -6.56 8.07
C THR A 382 4.40 -7.64 7.09
N ILE A 383 3.55 -8.57 6.68
CA ILE A 383 3.89 -9.58 5.69
C ILE A 383 4.16 -8.92 4.33
N THR A 384 3.31 -8.01 3.89
CA THR A 384 3.38 -7.40 2.56
C THR A 384 4.60 -6.49 2.41
N PHE A 385 4.86 -5.62 3.38
CA PHE A 385 5.95 -4.63 3.31
C PHE A 385 7.22 -5.07 4.04
N GLY A 386 7.11 -5.91 5.07
CA GLY A 386 8.25 -6.41 5.83
C GLY A 386 9.14 -7.39 5.07
N THR A 387 8.64 -8.05 4.03
CA THR A 387 9.45 -8.90 3.15
C THR A 387 10.20 -8.12 2.08
N GLN A 388 9.82 -6.87 1.82
CA GLN A 388 10.34 -6.06 0.71
C GLN A 388 11.87 -5.87 0.74
N PRO A 389 12.53 -5.64 1.90
CA PRO A 389 13.99 -5.54 1.95
C PRO A 389 14.69 -6.78 1.37
N PHE A 390 14.23 -7.95 1.75
CA PHE A 390 14.82 -9.22 1.32
C PHE A 390 14.55 -9.51 -0.16
N VAL A 391 13.34 -9.15 -0.62
CA VAL A 391 12.97 -9.28 -2.04
C VAL A 391 13.82 -8.36 -2.90
N ASN A 392 13.99 -7.09 -2.52
CA ASN A 392 14.82 -6.14 -3.26
C ASN A 392 16.26 -6.63 -3.39
N LEU A 393 16.82 -7.15 -2.29
CA LEU A 393 18.17 -7.72 -2.30
C LEU A 393 18.26 -8.94 -3.22
N ALA A 394 17.36 -9.92 -3.05
CA ALA A 394 17.36 -11.14 -3.86
C ALA A 394 17.22 -10.82 -5.35
N VAL A 395 16.33 -9.91 -5.70
CA VAL A 395 16.10 -9.47 -7.08
C VAL A 395 17.32 -8.74 -7.65
N GLY A 396 17.95 -7.87 -6.84
CA GLY A 396 19.17 -7.19 -7.26
C GLY A 396 20.30 -8.18 -7.60
N TYR A 397 20.54 -9.15 -6.73
CA TYR A 397 21.55 -10.19 -6.97
C TYR A 397 21.20 -11.12 -8.12
N THR A 398 19.94 -11.50 -8.30
CA THR A 398 19.54 -12.30 -9.48
C THR A 398 19.72 -11.50 -10.77
N GLY A 399 19.47 -10.19 -10.77
CA GLY A 399 19.75 -9.30 -11.89
C GLY A 399 21.23 -9.19 -12.21
N GLU A 400 22.09 -9.18 -11.18
CA GLU A 400 23.55 -9.13 -11.33
C GLU A 400 24.11 -10.41 -11.97
N ILE A 401 23.62 -11.58 -11.53
CA ILE A 401 24.15 -12.89 -11.97
C ILE A 401 23.62 -13.25 -13.37
N PHE A 402 22.33 -13.04 -13.61
CA PHE A 402 21.65 -13.53 -14.82
C PHE A 402 21.32 -12.42 -15.84
N GLY A 403 21.60 -11.16 -15.51
CA GLY A 403 21.18 -9.99 -16.27
C GLY A 403 19.74 -9.59 -15.97
N ALA A 404 19.44 -8.28 -16.07
CA ALA A 404 18.14 -7.71 -15.73
C ALA A 404 16.95 -8.32 -16.51
N PRO A 405 17.03 -8.57 -17.83
CA PRO A 405 15.92 -9.20 -18.56
C PRO A 405 15.61 -10.61 -18.08
N THR A 406 16.63 -11.45 -17.89
CA THR A 406 16.47 -12.83 -17.44
C THR A 406 15.93 -12.88 -16.02
N ALA A 407 16.36 -11.97 -15.14
CA ALA A 407 15.83 -11.85 -13.80
C ALA A 407 14.34 -11.43 -13.80
N LEU A 408 13.92 -10.52 -14.68
CA LEU A 408 12.51 -10.17 -14.84
C LEU A 408 11.68 -11.38 -15.29
N LEU A 409 12.17 -12.15 -16.28
CA LEU A 409 11.52 -13.39 -16.72
C LEU A 409 11.44 -14.40 -15.57
N ALA A 410 12.55 -14.67 -14.89
CA ALA A 410 12.61 -15.63 -13.80
C ALA A 410 11.63 -15.29 -12.68
N ASN A 411 11.52 -14.00 -12.31
CA ASN A 411 10.56 -13.53 -11.33
C ASN A 411 9.11 -13.67 -11.81
N GLY A 412 8.83 -13.38 -13.08
CA GLY A 412 7.51 -13.59 -13.68
C GLY A 412 7.11 -15.06 -13.70
N VAL A 413 8.04 -15.94 -14.09
CA VAL A 413 7.84 -17.41 -14.07
C VAL A 413 7.64 -17.89 -12.63
N PHE A 414 8.45 -17.44 -11.68
CA PHE A 414 8.33 -17.80 -10.26
C PHE A 414 6.94 -17.45 -9.70
N VAL A 415 6.48 -16.22 -9.90
CA VAL A 415 5.13 -15.80 -9.48
C VAL A 415 4.06 -16.65 -10.15
N THR A 416 4.17 -16.87 -11.46
CA THR A 416 3.21 -17.65 -12.24
C THR A 416 3.15 -19.11 -11.76
N VAL A 417 4.30 -19.76 -11.58
CA VAL A 417 4.38 -21.16 -11.12
C VAL A 417 3.79 -21.29 -9.72
N LEU A 418 4.14 -20.40 -8.78
CA LEU A 418 3.58 -20.44 -7.43
C LEU A 418 2.05 -20.27 -7.43
N VAL A 419 1.53 -19.36 -8.27
CA VAL A 419 0.08 -19.18 -8.41
C VAL A 419 -0.58 -20.43 -8.99
N LEU A 420 0.00 -21.03 -10.03
CA LEU A 420 -0.51 -22.27 -10.62
C LEU A 420 -0.49 -23.42 -9.60
N LEU A 421 0.57 -23.56 -8.81
CA LEU A 421 0.65 -24.55 -7.73
C LEU A 421 -0.45 -24.30 -6.68
N LEU A 422 -0.67 -23.05 -6.27
CA LEU A 422 -1.74 -22.69 -5.34
C LEU A 422 -3.12 -23.05 -5.91
N VAL A 423 -3.39 -22.72 -7.18
CA VAL A 423 -4.68 -23.04 -7.84
C VAL A 423 -4.87 -24.54 -8.01
N THR A 424 -3.78 -25.28 -8.31
CA THR A 424 -3.86 -26.72 -8.58
C THR A 424 -4.01 -27.53 -7.31
N PHE A 425 -3.20 -27.24 -6.29
CA PHE A 425 -3.15 -28.09 -5.08
C PHE A 425 -4.10 -27.63 -3.98
N ARG A 426 -4.45 -26.34 -3.90
CA ARG A 426 -5.41 -25.86 -2.90
C ARG A 426 -6.85 -25.90 -3.43
N ARG A 427 -7.61 -26.90 -2.99
CA ARG A 427 -9.06 -27.00 -3.27
C ARG A 427 -9.81 -25.76 -2.82
N SER A 428 -9.35 -25.07 -1.78
CA SER A 428 -9.93 -23.82 -1.27
C SER A 428 -9.94 -22.69 -2.32
N VAL A 429 -8.90 -22.56 -3.13
CA VAL A 429 -8.85 -21.55 -4.22
C VAL A 429 -9.87 -21.85 -5.31
N ARG A 430 -10.07 -23.14 -5.64
CA ARG A 430 -11.03 -23.57 -6.66
C ARG A 430 -12.48 -23.57 -6.16
N ALA A 431 -12.66 -23.92 -4.89
CA ALA A 431 -13.97 -23.99 -4.25
C ALA A 431 -14.50 -22.65 -3.78
N GLU A 432 -13.73 -21.57 -3.95
CA GLU A 432 -14.08 -20.23 -3.51
C GLU A 432 -15.21 -19.61 -4.36
N VAL A 433 -16.34 -20.30 -4.37
CA VAL A 433 -17.61 -19.64 -4.49
C VAL A 433 -17.84 -19.01 -3.12
N ILE A 434 -17.53 -17.73 -2.98
CA ILE A 434 -18.05 -16.96 -1.86
C ILE A 434 -19.56 -17.05 -2.03
N ARG A 435 -20.17 -18.04 -1.36
CA ARG A 435 -21.60 -17.92 -1.03
C ARG A 435 -21.66 -16.59 -0.31
N PRO A 436 -22.45 -15.61 -0.76
CA PRO A 436 -22.74 -14.50 0.10
C PRO A 436 -23.22 -15.18 1.39
N HIS A 437 -22.40 -15.14 2.46
CA HIS A 437 -22.93 -15.41 3.77
C HIS A 437 -24.12 -14.47 3.81
N THR A 438 -25.31 -15.05 3.78
CA THR A 438 -26.52 -14.37 4.18
C THR A 438 -26.09 -13.47 5.29
N MET A 439 -26.13 -12.16 5.05
CA MET A 439 -25.91 -11.20 6.11
C MET A 439 -26.79 -11.72 7.23
N VAL A 440 -26.17 -12.22 8.29
CA VAL A 440 -26.90 -12.54 9.51
C VAL A 440 -27.44 -11.20 9.89
N ASN A 441 -28.72 -10.98 9.54
CA ASN A 441 -29.44 -9.80 9.94
C ASN A 441 -29.40 -9.86 11.47
N PRO A 442 -28.68 -8.93 12.16
CA PRO A 442 -28.58 -9.00 13.60
C PRO A 442 -29.93 -8.88 14.31
N SER A 443 -31.02 -8.65 13.56
CA SER A 443 -32.40 -8.61 14.03
C SER A 443 -33.17 -9.91 13.82
N GLN A 444 -32.61 -10.96 13.23
CA GLN A 444 -33.27 -12.27 13.24
C GLN A 444 -32.72 -13.10 14.40
N PRO A 445 -33.58 -13.51 15.36
CA PRO A 445 -33.23 -14.50 16.37
C PRO A 445 -32.77 -15.78 15.64
N GLY A 446 -31.59 -16.27 15.99
CA GLY A 446 -31.05 -17.50 15.44
C GLY A 446 -32.09 -18.64 15.55
N PRO A 447 -32.05 -19.64 14.61
CA PRO A 447 -32.89 -20.79 14.73
C PRO A 447 -32.68 -21.41 16.13
N ALA A 448 -33.70 -21.44 16.91
CA ALA A 448 -33.72 -22.08 18.23
C ALA A 448 -33.13 -23.48 18.07
N ALA A 449 -32.07 -23.77 18.82
CA ALA A 449 -31.52 -25.09 18.91
C ALA A 449 -32.70 -26.03 19.25
N SER A 450 -32.99 -26.93 18.33
CA SER A 450 -33.93 -28.02 18.58
C SER A 450 -33.40 -28.80 19.79
N ALA A 451 -34.10 -28.65 20.90
CA ALA A 451 -33.90 -29.50 22.08
C ALA A 451 -34.14 -30.95 21.68
N PRO A 452 -33.39 -31.91 22.23
CA PRO A 452 -33.63 -33.33 21.97
C PRO A 452 -34.96 -33.73 22.58
N ASP A 453 -35.75 -34.38 21.76
CA ASP A 453 -37.00 -35.06 22.08
C ASP A 453 -36.74 -36.09 23.20
N GLY A 454 -37.48 -35.98 24.28
CA GLY A 454 -37.29 -36.83 25.45
C GLY A 454 -38.48 -36.81 26.41
N GLY A 455 -39.45 -37.66 26.16
CA GLY A 455 -40.19 -38.40 27.18
C GLY A 455 -41.25 -37.68 28.02
N ASP A 456 -42.46 -37.93 27.64
CA ASP A 456 -43.60 -38.34 28.50
C ASP A 456 -43.65 -37.78 29.94
N ARG A 457 -44.53 -36.83 30.20
CA ARG A 457 -45.18 -36.63 31.51
C ARG A 457 -46.58 -36.06 31.35
N THR A 458 -47.53 -36.88 31.81
CA THR A 458 -48.97 -36.71 32.07
C THR A 458 -49.35 -35.37 32.74
N PRO A 459 -50.56 -34.86 32.46
CA PRO A 459 -51.03 -33.60 33.05
C PRO A 459 -51.69 -33.85 34.43
N ALA A 460 -51.41 -32.97 35.38
CA ALA A 460 -52.14 -32.89 36.65
C ALA A 460 -52.84 -31.50 36.77
N PRO A 461 -53.93 -31.44 37.56
CA PRO A 461 -55.12 -30.62 37.29
C PRO A 461 -55.05 -29.17 37.85
N ALA A 462 -56.01 -28.41 37.31
CA ALA A 462 -56.30 -27.03 37.64
C ALA A 462 -56.71 -26.81 39.14
N HIS A 463 -56.25 -25.73 39.73
CA HIS A 463 -56.93 -25.08 40.83
C HIS A 463 -57.20 -23.62 40.56
N ALA A 464 -58.43 -23.22 40.76
CA ALA A 464 -59.03 -21.93 40.55
C ALA A 464 -58.74 -20.91 41.67
N PRO A 465 -59.21 -19.68 41.58
CA PRO A 465 -58.56 -18.47 42.10
C PRO A 465 -59.11 -18.03 43.47
N ALA A 466 -58.31 -17.22 44.20
CA ALA A 466 -58.81 -16.46 45.34
C ALA A 466 -58.41 -14.99 45.26
N ARG A 467 -59.41 -14.25 45.28
CA ARG A 467 -59.77 -12.83 45.49
C ARG A 467 -58.88 -12.02 46.45
N ALA A 468 -58.66 -10.79 46.00
CA ALA A 468 -59.07 -9.51 46.63
C ALA A 468 -58.38 -9.07 47.94
N GLY A 469 -57.95 -7.86 47.92
CA GLY A 469 -58.07 -6.98 49.07
C GLY A 469 -56.92 -6.00 49.29
N GLY A 470 -57.23 -4.73 49.10
CA GLY A 470 -56.84 -3.70 49.99
C GLY A 470 -55.72 -2.69 49.57
N ALA A 471 -56.12 -1.63 49.00
CA ALA A 471 -55.49 -0.33 49.22
C ALA A 471 -55.95 0.21 50.62
N PRO A 472 -55.48 1.35 51.14
CA PRO A 472 -54.52 2.36 50.72
C PRO A 472 -53.63 2.98 51.84
N VAL A 473 -53.11 4.19 51.57
CA VAL A 473 -52.76 5.30 52.51
C VAL A 473 -51.25 5.38 52.90
N SER A 474 -50.60 6.38 52.39
CA SER A 474 -50.40 7.76 52.90
C SER A 474 -49.04 8.06 53.57
N SER A 475 -48.56 9.23 53.15
CA SER A 475 -47.70 10.22 53.88
C SER A 475 -46.22 9.88 54.13
N ALA A 476 -45.33 10.64 53.58
CA ALA A 476 -44.88 12.00 53.92
C ALA A 476 -43.61 12.02 54.80
N HIS A 477 -42.75 12.93 54.46
CA HIS A 477 -41.62 13.52 55.19
C HIS A 477 -40.27 12.73 55.25
N ALA A 478 -39.24 13.20 54.65
CA ALA A 478 -38.32 14.27 54.93
C ALA A 478 -37.31 14.37 53.78
#